data_1b10e5125ffcdb82ea78a241f9522874
#
_entry.id   1b10e5125ffcdb82ea78a241f9522874
#
_cell.length_a   1.000
_cell.length_b   1.000
_cell.length_c   1.000
_cell.angle_alpha   90.00
_cell.angle_beta   90.00
_cell.angle_gamma   90.00
#
_symmetry.space_group_name_H-M   'P 1'
#
loop_
_entity.id
_entity.type
_entity.pdbx_description
1 polymer ?
#
loop_
_entity_poly.entity_id
_entity_poly.type
_entity_poly.pdbx_seq_one_letter_code
_entity_poly.pdbx_strand_id
1 'polypeptide(L)'
;MLSRIRYNKVYGMVKRCLPFCFFAFLLLSCGPDGDKFRLSGRLRNINQGEFLVYSPDGGFVGIDTIKVRNGRFSYEKELRNVVTLMIVFPNFAEQAVFATPGEEVEIKGDATHLREISIEGTDENEDLTELMARINKLTPPEVPGAIAQFIEENPTSIVSMYLLDKYYISSKTPDYVEAQRLAVLMLKADPDNGRLRRLKKQLDGLKSSKLQASLPVFSTTDFRGRKFNSSEMKGKVGVITTWASWNYPSTDIQRRLRRLWRKYPTSLSLVSICLDGAKKEVKQCVERDTLDWTVVWDGHLFQTPIVQQLGLYSVPAVVVVNRQGKVVARDLEPNKVEEEIEKLLK
;
A
#
# COMPACT_ATOMS: atom_id res chain seq x y z
N MET A 1 81.89 -40.44 -12.59
CA MET A 1 81.07 -41.44 -11.84
C MET A 1 80.43 -40.71 -10.72
N LEU A 2 79.12 -40.80 -10.51
CA LEU A 2 78.28 -40.01 -9.58
C LEU A 2 77.65 -38.73 -10.17
N SER A 3 76.54 -38.94 -10.91
CA SER A 3 75.49 -37.93 -10.98
C SER A 3 74.21 -38.44 -11.78
N ARG A 4 73.58 -39.48 -11.30
CA ARG A 4 72.34 -40.00 -11.94
C ARG A 4 71.38 -40.66 -10.95
N ILE A 5 71.16 -40.08 -9.79
CA ILE A 5 70.13 -40.58 -8.86
C ILE A 5 69.59 -39.39 -8.06
N ARG A 6 68.74 -38.59 -8.66
CA ARG A 6 67.85 -37.63 -7.87
C ARG A 6 66.70 -37.00 -8.64
N TYR A 7 66.32 -37.54 -9.79
CA TYR A 7 65.23 -36.95 -10.58
C TYR A 7 63.88 -37.72 -10.60
N ASN A 8 63.86 -38.95 -10.07
CA ASN A 8 62.65 -39.80 -10.21
C ASN A 8 61.71 -39.84 -8.98
N LYS A 9 61.99 -39.05 -7.92
CA LYS A 9 61.12 -39.09 -6.72
C LYS A 9 60.15 -37.88 -6.57
N VAL A 10 60.31 -36.85 -7.38
CA VAL A 10 59.48 -35.65 -7.31
C VAL A 10 58.28 -35.73 -8.30
N TYR A 11 58.40 -36.52 -9.38
CA TYR A 11 57.35 -36.67 -10.37
C TYR A 11 56.18 -37.57 -9.95
N GLY A 12 56.34 -38.39 -8.90
CA GLY A 12 55.32 -39.31 -8.41
C GLY A 12 54.29 -38.64 -7.45
N MET A 13 54.65 -37.52 -6.82
CA MET A 13 53.78 -36.86 -5.84
C MET A 13 52.84 -35.82 -6.44
N VAL A 14 53.15 -35.26 -7.60
CA VAL A 14 52.35 -34.25 -8.28
C VAL A 14 51.15 -34.84 -9.03
N LYS A 15 51.21 -36.13 -9.41
CA LYS A 15 50.12 -36.82 -10.13
C LYS A 15 48.97 -37.34 -9.24
N ARG A 16 49.11 -37.32 -7.90
CA ARG A 16 48.05 -37.81 -6.98
C ARG A 16 47.18 -36.72 -6.34
N CYS A 17 47.58 -35.45 -6.43
CA CYS A 17 46.83 -34.35 -5.85
C CYS A 17 45.97 -33.56 -6.88
N LEU A 18 46.12 -33.80 -8.18
CA LEU A 18 45.42 -33.03 -9.21
C LEU A 18 43.92 -33.39 -9.39
N PRO A 19 43.42 -34.61 -9.14
CA PRO A 19 42.00 -34.88 -9.27
C PRO A 19 41.18 -34.42 -8.07
N PHE A 20 41.78 -34.11 -6.91
CA PHE A 20 41.03 -33.73 -5.72
C PHE A 20 40.66 -32.23 -5.67
N CYS A 21 41.46 -31.37 -6.31
CA CYS A 21 41.17 -29.94 -6.40
C CYS A 21 40.14 -29.59 -7.50
N PHE A 22 39.92 -30.46 -8.48
CA PHE A 22 38.95 -30.21 -9.56
C PHE A 22 37.52 -30.59 -9.17
N PHE A 23 37.35 -31.39 -8.10
CA PHE A 23 36.00 -31.78 -7.62
C PHE A 23 35.45 -30.84 -6.57
N ALA A 24 36.28 -29.96 -5.96
CA ALA A 24 35.84 -28.97 -4.99
C ALA A 24 35.27 -27.67 -5.63
N PHE A 25 35.43 -27.50 -6.96
CA PHE A 25 34.94 -26.31 -7.68
C PHE A 25 33.57 -26.48 -8.34
N LEU A 26 32.96 -27.68 -8.23
CA LEU A 26 31.65 -27.98 -8.84
C LEU A 26 30.46 -27.84 -7.87
N LEU A 27 30.67 -27.33 -6.65
CA LEU A 27 29.59 -27.12 -5.69
C LEU A 27 29.23 -25.63 -5.46
N LEU A 28 29.72 -24.74 -6.30
CA LEU A 28 29.42 -23.31 -6.22
C LEU A 28 28.76 -22.82 -7.51
N SER A 29 27.64 -23.40 -7.90
CA SER A 29 26.77 -22.73 -8.86
C SER A 29 25.40 -23.41 -8.86
N CYS A 30 24.57 -23.03 -7.95
CA CYS A 30 23.13 -23.10 -8.11
C CYS A 30 22.52 -21.97 -7.25
N GLY A 31 22.86 -20.74 -7.62
CA GLY A 31 21.99 -19.61 -7.33
C GLY A 31 20.93 -19.52 -8.42
N PRO A 32 19.75 -18.97 -8.18
CA PRO A 32 18.78 -18.72 -9.24
C PRO A 32 19.40 -17.84 -10.33
N ASP A 33 18.96 -18.01 -11.59
CA ASP A 33 19.32 -17.11 -12.70
C ASP A 33 19.13 -15.66 -12.23
N GLY A 34 20.14 -14.80 -12.42
CA GLY A 34 20.34 -13.51 -11.76
C GLY A 34 19.16 -12.56 -11.59
N ASP A 35 18.04 -12.78 -12.30
CA ASP A 35 16.81 -11.97 -12.20
C ASP A 35 15.62 -12.76 -11.60
N LYS A 36 15.79 -14.04 -11.28
CA LYS A 36 14.72 -14.87 -10.71
C LYS A 36 14.78 -14.88 -9.18
N PHE A 37 13.72 -14.39 -8.58
CA PHE A 37 13.42 -14.63 -7.17
C PHE A 37 12.78 -16.00 -7.01
N ARG A 38 13.18 -16.73 -5.97
CA ARG A 38 12.58 -18.00 -5.58
C ARG A 38 12.03 -17.93 -4.17
N LEU A 39 10.79 -18.34 -4.02
CA LEU A 39 10.16 -18.59 -2.73
C LEU A 39 9.91 -20.08 -2.60
N SER A 40 10.36 -20.67 -1.51
CA SER A 40 10.03 -22.02 -1.10
C SER A 40 9.38 -22.01 0.28
N GLY A 41 8.69 -23.09 0.65
CA GLY A 41 8.18 -23.14 2.01
C GLY A 41 7.59 -24.49 2.41
N ARG A 42 7.50 -24.64 3.74
CA ARG A 42 6.86 -25.79 4.36
C ARG A 42 6.03 -25.35 5.56
N LEU A 43 4.73 -25.56 5.46
CA LEU A 43 3.80 -25.31 6.56
C LEU A 43 3.20 -26.62 7.08
N ARG A 44 3.17 -26.77 8.40
CA ARG A 44 2.43 -27.85 9.06
C ARG A 44 0.92 -27.57 9.02
N ASN A 45 0.10 -28.59 9.26
CA ASN A 45 -1.34 -28.48 9.35
C ASN A 45 -2.06 -27.96 8.09
N ILE A 46 -1.40 -28.06 6.92
CA ILE A 46 -1.98 -27.87 5.62
C ILE A 46 -1.42 -28.91 4.66
N ASN A 47 -2.28 -29.73 4.06
CA ASN A 47 -1.84 -30.76 3.12
C ASN A 47 -1.96 -30.30 1.67
N GLN A 48 -3.06 -29.63 1.31
CA GLN A 48 -3.36 -29.15 -0.01
C GLN A 48 -4.04 -27.79 0.07
N GLY A 49 -3.83 -26.95 -0.92
CA GLY A 49 -4.43 -25.62 -1.00
C GLY A 49 -3.80 -24.77 -2.07
N GLU A 50 -4.30 -23.57 -2.17
CA GLU A 50 -3.75 -22.53 -3.04
C GLU A 50 -3.58 -21.25 -2.23
N PHE A 51 -2.42 -20.60 -2.38
CA PHE A 51 -2.20 -19.27 -1.87
C PHE A 51 -2.24 -18.32 -3.06
N LEU A 52 -2.81 -17.14 -2.87
CA LEU A 52 -2.74 -16.08 -3.86
C LEU A 52 -1.54 -15.20 -3.57
N VAL A 53 -0.91 -14.67 -4.62
CA VAL A 53 0.23 -13.76 -4.50
C VAL A 53 0.00 -12.53 -5.38
N TYR A 54 0.18 -11.35 -4.81
CA TYR A 54 0.16 -10.08 -5.54
C TYR A 54 1.25 -9.13 -5.04
N SER A 55 1.57 -8.11 -5.81
CA SER A 55 2.55 -7.08 -5.43
C SER A 55 1.88 -5.72 -5.32
N PRO A 56 1.75 -5.16 -4.10
CA PRO A 56 1.10 -3.86 -3.89
C PRO A 56 1.94 -2.68 -4.39
N ASP A 57 3.25 -2.87 -4.56
CA ASP A 57 4.19 -1.84 -5.02
C ASP A 57 4.50 -1.92 -6.52
N GLY A 58 3.78 -2.76 -7.26
CA GLY A 58 3.85 -2.83 -8.72
C GLY A 58 4.98 -3.69 -9.27
N GLY A 59 5.52 -4.63 -8.48
CA GLY A 59 6.53 -5.59 -8.93
C GLY A 59 6.05 -6.44 -10.11
N PHE A 60 4.77 -6.75 -10.15
CA PHE A 60 4.08 -7.34 -11.30
C PHE A 60 2.58 -6.99 -11.28
N VAL A 61 1.91 -7.23 -12.40
CA VAL A 61 0.48 -6.95 -12.56
C VAL A 61 -0.33 -8.24 -12.40
N GLY A 62 -1.45 -8.17 -11.67
CA GLY A 62 -2.36 -9.28 -11.48
C GLY A 62 -2.10 -10.07 -10.19
N ILE A 63 -2.68 -11.26 -10.14
CA ILE A 63 -2.60 -12.17 -9.00
C ILE A 63 -2.12 -13.52 -9.50
N ASP A 64 -1.05 -14.02 -8.92
CA ASP A 64 -0.52 -15.36 -9.18
C ASP A 64 -1.06 -16.34 -8.11
N THR A 65 -0.95 -17.63 -8.40
CA THR A 65 -1.39 -18.71 -7.51
C THR A 65 -0.23 -19.65 -7.18
N ILE A 66 0.00 -19.90 -5.90
CA ILE A 66 0.96 -20.90 -5.39
C ILE A 66 0.19 -22.15 -4.97
N LYS A 67 0.52 -23.30 -5.55
CA LYS A 67 -0.07 -24.60 -5.17
C LYS A 67 0.69 -25.24 -4.03
N VAL A 68 -0.05 -25.67 -3.01
CA VAL A 68 0.49 -26.40 -1.85
C VAL A 68 0.23 -27.89 -2.02
N ARG A 69 1.26 -28.72 -1.83
CA ARG A 69 1.18 -30.18 -1.85
C ARG A 69 1.96 -30.77 -0.68
N ASN A 70 1.31 -31.55 0.16
CA ASN A 70 1.91 -32.12 1.37
C ASN A 70 2.59 -31.07 2.27
N GLY A 71 1.95 -29.90 2.39
CA GLY A 71 2.46 -28.78 3.17
C GLY A 71 3.63 -28.04 2.54
N ARG A 72 4.09 -28.42 1.36
CA ARG A 72 5.20 -27.80 0.64
C ARG A 72 4.70 -26.99 -0.54
N PHE A 73 5.42 -25.90 -0.83
CA PHE A 73 5.14 -25.03 -1.98
C PHE A 73 6.42 -24.40 -2.49
N SER A 74 6.39 -23.96 -3.72
CA SER A 74 7.43 -23.15 -4.34
C SER A 74 6.81 -22.18 -5.32
N TYR A 75 7.46 -21.04 -5.50
CA TYR A 75 7.07 -19.98 -6.42
C TYR A 75 8.33 -19.32 -6.97
N GLU A 76 8.35 -19.04 -8.27
CA GLU A 76 9.44 -18.33 -8.92
C GLU A 76 8.87 -17.14 -9.69
N LYS A 77 9.58 -16.01 -9.63
CA LYS A 77 9.20 -14.80 -10.36
C LYS A 77 10.42 -14.06 -10.86
N GLU A 78 10.39 -13.66 -12.13
CA GLU A 78 11.38 -12.71 -12.64
C GLU A 78 11.05 -11.32 -12.11
N LEU A 79 12.00 -10.68 -11.48
CA LEU A 79 11.88 -9.36 -10.86
C LEU A 79 13.02 -8.47 -11.33
N ARG A 80 12.75 -7.17 -11.50
CA ARG A 80 13.77 -6.18 -11.88
C ARG A 80 14.29 -5.38 -10.68
N ASN A 81 13.50 -5.30 -9.63
CA ASN A 81 13.81 -4.54 -8.42
C ASN A 81 13.32 -5.34 -7.22
N VAL A 82 13.77 -4.95 -6.03
CA VAL A 82 13.20 -5.44 -4.77
C VAL A 82 11.73 -5.01 -4.68
N VAL A 83 10.85 -5.95 -4.37
CA VAL A 83 9.41 -5.72 -4.28
C VAL A 83 8.81 -6.42 -3.07
N THR A 84 7.67 -5.91 -2.63
CA THR A 84 6.84 -6.60 -1.64
C THR A 84 5.88 -7.55 -2.34
N LEU A 85 5.92 -8.82 -1.95
CA LEU A 85 4.92 -9.82 -2.30
C LEU A 85 3.97 -10.00 -1.13
N MET A 86 2.67 -9.96 -1.39
CA MET A 86 1.65 -10.29 -0.39
C MET A 86 1.12 -11.69 -0.67
N ILE A 87 1.36 -12.63 0.24
CA ILE A 87 0.82 -13.98 0.19
C ILE A 87 -0.49 -13.98 0.95
N VAL A 88 -1.57 -14.33 0.27
CA VAL A 88 -2.91 -14.46 0.87
C VAL A 88 -3.21 -15.93 1.09
N PHE A 89 -3.38 -16.31 2.34
CA PHE A 89 -3.74 -17.66 2.74
C PHE A 89 -5.25 -17.93 2.58
N PRO A 90 -5.70 -19.20 2.58
CA PRO A 90 -7.13 -19.53 2.40
C PRO A 90 -8.08 -18.93 3.45
N ASN A 91 -7.58 -18.55 4.60
CA ASN A 91 -8.32 -17.86 5.66
C ASN A 91 -8.29 -16.33 5.52
N PHE A 92 -7.82 -15.80 4.36
CA PHE A 92 -7.63 -14.38 4.06
C PHE A 92 -6.59 -13.67 4.96
N ALA A 93 -5.78 -14.41 5.72
CA ALA A 93 -4.62 -13.81 6.35
C ALA A 93 -3.56 -13.46 5.30
N GLU A 94 -2.88 -12.36 5.49
CA GLU A 94 -1.86 -11.86 4.57
C GLU A 94 -0.48 -11.86 5.23
N GLN A 95 0.52 -12.29 4.47
CA GLN A 95 1.91 -12.28 4.85
C GLN A 95 2.73 -11.56 3.79
N ALA A 96 3.50 -10.56 4.21
CA ALA A 96 4.48 -9.91 3.34
C ALA A 96 5.75 -10.75 3.23
N VAL A 97 6.31 -10.79 2.04
CA VAL A 97 7.62 -11.33 1.71
C VAL A 97 8.35 -10.30 0.85
N PHE A 98 9.57 -9.96 1.21
CA PHE A 98 10.38 -9.05 0.43
C PHE A 98 11.20 -9.87 -0.56
N ALA A 99 10.93 -9.66 -1.82
CA ALA A 99 11.49 -10.44 -2.92
C ALA A 99 12.58 -9.63 -3.62
N THR A 100 13.82 -10.08 -3.50
CA THR A 100 15.00 -9.51 -4.16
C THR A 100 15.34 -10.33 -5.40
N PRO A 101 15.60 -9.72 -6.57
CA PRO A 101 16.01 -10.45 -7.76
C PRO A 101 17.23 -11.33 -7.47
N GLY A 102 17.20 -12.58 -7.90
CA GLY A 102 18.30 -13.54 -7.72
C GLY A 102 18.38 -14.21 -6.35
N GLU A 103 17.56 -13.81 -5.38
CA GLU A 103 17.60 -14.37 -4.03
C GLU A 103 16.55 -15.47 -3.83
N GLU A 104 16.79 -16.29 -2.81
CA GLU A 104 15.88 -17.36 -2.39
C GLU A 104 15.42 -17.12 -0.95
N VAL A 105 14.11 -17.26 -0.73
CA VAL A 105 13.47 -17.10 0.57
C VAL A 105 12.72 -18.37 0.94
N GLU A 106 12.81 -18.78 2.20
CA GLU A 106 12.09 -19.95 2.73
C GLU A 106 11.10 -19.55 3.83
N ILE A 107 9.85 -20.01 3.70
CA ILE A 107 8.81 -19.87 4.73
C ILE A 107 8.65 -21.17 5.48
N LYS A 108 8.73 -21.12 6.82
CA LYS A 108 8.51 -22.23 7.73
C LYS A 108 7.49 -21.89 8.81
N GLY A 109 6.68 -22.86 9.21
CA GLY A 109 5.76 -22.64 10.32
C GLY A 109 4.58 -23.58 10.35
N ASP A 110 3.48 -23.04 10.88
CA ASP A 110 2.23 -23.76 11.07
C ASP A 110 1.06 -22.95 10.47
N ALA A 111 0.28 -23.57 9.58
CA ALA A 111 -0.83 -22.90 8.91
C ALA A 111 -1.97 -22.48 9.87
N THR A 112 -2.00 -23.03 11.08
CA THR A 112 -2.94 -22.63 12.14
C THR A 112 -2.44 -21.46 12.98
N HIS A 113 -1.13 -21.13 12.89
CA HIS A 113 -0.47 -20.08 13.65
C HIS A 113 0.37 -19.17 12.73
N LEU A 114 -0.27 -18.57 11.73
CA LEU A 114 0.40 -17.77 10.69
C LEU A 114 1.15 -16.55 11.22
N ARG A 115 0.86 -16.09 12.44
CA ARG A 115 1.62 -14.99 13.08
C ARG A 115 3.00 -15.41 13.59
N GLU A 116 3.26 -16.70 13.65
CA GLU A 116 4.49 -17.31 14.19
C GLU A 116 5.35 -17.97 13.10
N ILE A 117 5.02 -17.74 11.83
CA ILE A 117 5.83 -18.26 10.74
C ILE A 117 7.16 -17.51 10.67
N SER A 118 8.24 -18.22 10.35
CA SER A 118 9.54 -17.62 10.01
C SER A 118 9.67 -17.47 8.51
N ILE A 119 10.35 -16.41 8.12
CA ILE A 119 10.74 -16.13 6.73
C ILE A 119 12.24 -15.84 6.77
N GLU A 120 13.01 -16.66 6.09
CA GLU A 120 14.47 -16.69 6.12
C GLU A 120 15.02 -16.53 4.71
N GLY A 121 16.28 -16.07 4.58
CA GLY A 121 17.03 -16.03 3.33
C GLY A 121 17.42 -14.64 2.84
N THR A 122 16.82 -13.56 3.37
CA THR A 122 17.30 -12.19 3.18
C THR A 122 17.13 -11.38 4.44
N ASP A 123 17.98 -10.38 4.63
CA ASP A 123 17.98 -9.52 5.83
C ASP A 123 16.59 -8.90 6.08
N GLU A 124 15.90 -8.43 5.03
CA GLU A 124 14.59 -7.81 5.16
C GLU A 124 13.51 -8.77 5.66
N ASN A 125 13.57 -10.03 5.25
CA ASN A 125 12.61 -11.04 5.68
C ASN A 125 12.90 -11.51 7.11
N GLU A 126 14.17 -11.61 7.47
CA GLU A 126 14.61 -11.95 8.84
C GLU A 126 14.28 -10.82 9.81
N ASP A 127 14.56 -9.57 9.45
CA ASP A 127 14.16 -8.36 10.19
C ASP A 127 12.66 -8.33 10.47
N LEU A 128 11.83 -8.58 9.44
CA LEU A 128 10.38 -8.65 9.63
C LEU A 128 9.99 -9.79 10.57
N THR A 129 10.60 -10.96 10.44
CA THR A 129 10.33 -12.14 11.28
C THR A 129 10.66 -11.84 12.74
N GLU A 130 11.83 -11.27 13.02
CA GLU A 130 12.24 -10.91 14.37
C GLU A 130 11.34 -9.84 14.99
N LEU A 131 11.01 -8.81 14.22
CA LEU A 131 10.09 -7.77 14.66
C LEU A 131 8.70 -8.35 14.98
N MET A 132 8.15 -9.23 14.13
CA MET A 132 6.87 -9.88 14.39
C MET A 132 6.91 -10.75 15.65
N ALA A 133 7.98 -11.52 15.87
CA ALA A 133 8.19 -12.30 17.08
C ALA A 133 8.23 -11.43 18.35
N ARG A 134 8.81 -10.22 18.26
CA ARG A 134 8.86 -9.23 19.33
C ARG A 134 7.48 -8.64 19.61
N ILE A 135 6.78 -8.14 18.58
CA ILE A 135 5.49 -7.46 18.78
C ILE A 135 4.35 -8.42 19.18
N ASN A 136 4.45 -9.70 18.84
CA ASN A 136 3.47 -10.72 19.30
C ASN A 136 3.45 -10.90 20.82
N LYS A 137 4.48 -10.43 21.54
CA LYS A 137 4.58 -10.44 23.00
C LYS A 137 4.12 -9.15 23.65
N LEU A 138 3.85 -8.10 22.87
CA LEU A 138 3.44 -6.78 23.33
C LEU A 138 1.92 -6.68 23.46
N THR A 139 1.47 -5.78 24.33
CA THR A 139 0.07 -5.38 24.37
C THR A 139 -0.30 -4.52 23.15
N PRO A 140 -1.58 -4.53 22.68
CA PRO A 140 -1.97 -3.77 21.50
C PRO A 140 -1.58 -2.28 21.52
N PRO A 141 -1.62 -1.54 22.64
CA PRO A 141 -1.16 -0.15 22.68
C PRO A 141 0.35 0.03 22.49
N GLU A 142 1.17 -0.97 22.78
CA GLU A 142 2.63 -0.89 22.66
C GLU A 142 3.13 -1.16 21.24
N VAL A 143 2.35 -1.88 20.43
CA VAL A 143 2.73 -2.29 19.08
C VAL A 143 3.10 -1.10 18.18
N PRO A 144 2.31 -0.01 18.09
CA PRO A 144 2.68 1.14 17.24
C PRO A 144 4.05 1.74 17.62
N GLY A 145 4.33 1.87 18.92
CA GLY A 145 5.63 2.39 19.37
C GLY A 145 6.81 1.53 18.94
N ALA A 146 6.68 0.19 19.03
CA ALA A 146 7.71 -0.73 18.57
C ALA A 146 7.91 -0.68 17.05
N ILE A 147 6.83 -0.50 16.28
CA ILE A 147 6.89 -0.31 14.83
C ILE A 147 7.58 1.02 14.47
N ALA A 148 7.21 2.12 15.15
CA ALA A 148 7.86 3.41 14.95
C ALA A 148 9.36 3.34 15.19
N GLN A 149 9.77 2.69 16.29
CA GLN A 149 11.18 2.50 16.62
C GLN A 149 11.93 1.75 15.50
N PHE A 150 11.36 0.66 14.98
CA PHE A 150 11.97 -0.07 13.87
C PHE A 150 12.17 0.82 12.63
N ILE A 151 11.15 1.61 12.27
CA ILE A 151 11.21 2.54 11.12
C ILE A 151 12.28 3.62 11.35
N GLU A 152 12.42 4.13 12.58
CA GLU A 152 13.44 5.13 12.94
C GLU A 152 14.86 4.58 12.83
N GLU A 153 15.05 3.32 13.25
CA GLU A 153 16.33 2.61 13.19
C GLU A 153 16.70 2.18 11.76
N ASN A 154 15.69 1.90 10.91
CA ASN A 154 15.87 1.38 9.54
C ASN A 154 15.10 2.23 8.48
N PRO A 155 15.37 3.53 8.37
CA PRO A 155 14.51 4.45 7.60
C PRO A 155 14.54 4.24 6.08
N THR A 156 15.54 3.54 5.54
CA THR A 156 15.67 3.26 4.10
C THR A 156 15.20 1.85 3.72
N SER A 157 14.85 1.01 4.69
CA SER A 157 14.40 -0.36 4.47
C SER A 157 13.02 -0.42 3.78
N ILE A 158 12.85 -1.37 2.87
CA ILE A 158 11.55 -1.70 2.27
C ILE A 158 10.57 -2.20 3.34
N VAL A 159 11.07 -2.86 4.39
CA VAL A 159 10.29 -3.29 5.56
C VAL A 159 9.63 -2.09 6.22
N SER A 160 10.38 -0.99 6.41
CA SER A 160 9.87 0.25 7.01
C SER A 160 8.74 0.87 6.17
N MET A 161 8.85 0.85 4.84
CA MET A 161 7.76 1.28 3.95
C MET A 161 6.49 0.46 4.12
N TYR A 162 6.63 -0.87 4.18
CA TYR A 162 5.52 -1.79 4.41
C TYR A 162 4.86 -1.56 5.78
N LEU A 163 5.67 -1.42 6.84
CA LEU A 163 5.18 -1.20 8.19
C LEU A 163 4.47 0.14 8.34
N LEU A 164 5.00 1.20 7.72
CA LEU A 164 4.37 2.51 7.69
C LEU A 164 2.96 2.44 7.08
N ASP A 165 2.83 1.78 5.95
CA ASP A 165 1.52 1.60 5.32
C ASP A 165 0.59 0.77 6.19
N LYS A 166 1.01 -0.43 6.60
CA LYS A 166 0.16 -1.39 7.31
C LYS A 166 -0.34 -0.89 8.66
N TYR A 167 0.53 -0.26 9.46
CA TYR A 167 0.21 0.07 10.85
C TYR A 167 -0.29 1.49 11.05
N TYR A 168 0.06 2.43 10.17
CA TYR A 168 -0.30 3.84 10.35
C TYR A 168 -1.24 4.39 9.29
N ILE A 169 -1.23 3.84 8.05
CA ILE A 169 -2.05 4.37 6.95
C ILE A 169 -3.26 3.47 6.71
N SER A 170 -3.04 2.19 6.45
CA SER A 170 -4.07 1.21 6.08
C SER A 170 -4.67 0.48 7.29
N SER A 171 -4.35 0.92 8.51
CA SER A 171 -4.90 0.33 9.74
C SER A 171 -6.38 0.69 9.93
N LYS A 172 -7.09 -0.07 10.78
CA LYS A 172 -8.49 0.23 11.14
C LYS A 172 -8.65 1.61 11.83
N THR A 173 -7.60 2.07 12.49
CA THR A 173 -7.53 3.37 13.15
C THR A 173 -6.27 4.09 12.68
N PRO A 174 -6.30 4.74 11.49
CA PRO A 174 -5.11 5.36 10.92
C PRO A 174 -4.59 6.52 11.79
N ASP A 175 -3.27 6.59 11.95
CA ASP A 175 -2.59 7.74 12.54
C ASP A 175 -1.78 8.48 11.47
N TYR A 176 -2.45 9.35 10.73
CA TYR A 176 -1.82 10.13 9.67
C TYR A 176 -0.81 11.17 10.18
N VAL A 177 -0.86 11.55 11.47
CA VAL A 177 0.11 12.49 12.06
C VAL A 177 1.43 11.77 12.26
N GLU A 178 1.40 10.60 12.86
CA GLU A 178 2.59 9.78 13.07
C GLU A 178 3.12 9.22 11.73
N ALA A 179 2.24 8.78 10.84
CA ALA A 179 2.63 8.39 9.47
C ALA A 179 3.42 9.49 8.76
N GLN A 180 2.98 10.76 8.88
CA GLN A 180 3.69 11.88 8.28
C GLN A 180 5.04 12.12 8.93
N ARG A 181 5.15 12.05 10.27
CA ARG A 181 6.40 12.20 11.00
C ARG A 181 7.43 11.16 10.51
N LEU A 182 7.02 9.90 10.48
CA LEU A 182 7.87 8.78 10.03
C LEU A 182 8.25 8.91 8.54
N ALA A 183 7.30 9.25 7.66
CA ALA A 183 7.58 9.46 6.24
C ALA A 183 8.58 10.61 6.00
N VAL A 184 8.53 11.69 6.80
CA VAL A 184 9.50 12.78 6.74
C VAL A 184 10.88 12.32 7.20
N LEU A 185 10.96 11.50 8.25
CA LEU A 185 12.20 10.92 8.74
C LEU A 185 12.83 10.01 7.67
N MET A 186 12.05 9.09 7.10
CA MET A 186 12.49 8.22 6.01
C MET A 186 12.97 9.02 4.79
N LEU A 187 12.26 10.08 4.43
CA LEU A 187 12.62 10.95 3.29
C LEU A 187 13.91 11.75 3.55
N LYS A 188 14.25 12.06 4.81
CA LYS A 188 15.55 12.66 5.15
C LYS A 188 16.70 11.67 4.93
N ALA A 189 16.48 10.39 5.18
CA ALA A 189 17.48 9.33 4.97
C ALA A 189 17.63 8.98 3.48
N ASP A 190 16.53 9.04 2.71
CA ASP A 190 16.52 8.80 1.25
C ASP A 190 15.75 9.92 0.53
N PRO A 191 16.39 11.09 0.27
CA PRO A 191 15.73 12.25 -0.33
C PRO A 191 15.23 12.02 -1.77
N ASP A 192 15.81 11.08 -2.49
CA ASP A 192 15.47 10.79 -3.88
C ASP A 192 14.33 9.79 -4.05
N ASN A 193 13.82 9.25 -2.95
CA ASN A 193 12.72 8.28 -2.96
C ASN A 193 11.40 8.91 -3.46
N GLY A 194 11.11 8.68 -4.73
CA GLY A 194 9.91 9.21 -5.37
C GLY A 194 8.59 8.67 -4.75
N ARG A 195 8.60 7.46 -4.18
CA ARG A 195 7.44 6.88 -3.49
C ARG A 195 7.18 7.60 -2.18
N LEU A 196 8.21 7.84 -1.36
CA LEU A 196 8.11 8.61 -0.12
C LEU A 196 7.69 10.07 -0.35
N ARG A 197 8.21 10.72 -1.41
CA ARG A 197 7.76 12.08 -1.78
C ARG A 197 6.28 12.14 -2.11
N ARG A 198 5.77 11.17 -2.88
CA ARG A 198 4.33 11.06 -3.19
C ARG A 198 3.51 10.78 -1.94
N LEU A 199 3.96 9.82 -1.12
CA LEU A 199 3.29 9.47 0.14
C LEU A 199 3.21 10.67 1.08
N LYS A 200 4.31 11.40 1.28
CA LYS A 200 4.31 12.63 2.09
C LYS A 200 3.26 13.63 1.59
N LYS A 201 3.18 13.87 0.29
CA LYS A 201 2.18 14.77 -0.29
C LYS A 201 0.74 14.30 -0.03
N GLN A 202 0.51 12.98 -0.09
CA GLN A 202 -0.78 12.39 0.25
C GLN A 202 -1.13 12.58 1.72
N LEU A 203 -0.18 12.34 2.63
CA LEU A 203 -0.36 12.53 4.07
C LEU A 203 -0.58 14.00 4.44
N ASP A 204 0.08 14.94 3.76
CA ASP A 204 -0.17 16.38 3.91
C ASP A 204 -1.63 16.73 3.59
N GLY A 205 -2.19 16.15 2.51
CA GLY A 205 -3.60 16.30 2.14
C GLY A 205 -4.56 15.71 3.18
N LEU A 206 -4.29 14.48 3.65
CA LEU A 206 -5.09 13.82 4.68
C LEU A 206 -5.11 14.61 6.00
N LYS A 207 -3.96 15.14 6.40
CA LYS A 207 -3.83 15.98 7.60
C LYS A 207 -4.59 17.30 7.46
N SER A 208 -4.57 17.90 6.27
CA SER A 208 -5.22 19.19 6.03
C SER A 208 -6.75 19.15 6.17
N SER A 209 -7.34 17.98 5.95
CA SER A 209 -8.80 17.75 6.03
C SER A 209 -9.20 16.74 7.12
N LYS A 210 -8.38 16.60 8.19
CA LYS A 210 -8.71 15.75 9.34
C LYS A 210 -9.92 16.27 10.11
N LEU A 211 -10.56 15.42 10.89
CA LEU A 211 -11.67 15.81 11.77
C LEU A 211 -11.29 17.01 12.66
N GLN A 212 -12.22 17.95 12.83
CA GLN A 212 -12.11 19.21 13.55
C GLN A 212 -11.15 20.23 12.93
N ALA A 213 -10.44 19.90 11.84
CA ALA A 213 -9.66 20.91 11.11
C ALA A 213 -10.59 21.89 10.36
N SER A 214 -10.12 23.11 10.17
CA SER A 214 -10.76 24.03 9.24
C SER A 214 -10.53 23.54 7.82
N LEU A 215 -11.59 23.56 6.99
CA LEU A 215 -11.46 23.19 5.57
C LEU A 215 -10.42 24.11 4.91
N PRO A 216 -9.40 23.56 4.23
CA PRO A 216 -8.45 24.37 3.48
C PRO A 216 -9.14 25.24 2.41
N VAL A 217 -8.59 26.43 2.18
CA VAL A 217 -9.05 27.28 1.10
C VAL A 217 -8.61 26.65 -0.24
N PHE A 218 -9.58 26.43 -1.13
CA PHE A 218 -9.32 25.95 -2.47
C PHE A 218 -10.19 26.68 -3.50
N SER A 219 -9.72 26.69 -4.73
CA SER A 219 -10.49 27.13 -5.90
C SER A 219 -10.46 26.03 -6.95
N THR A 220 -11.57 25.82 -7.61
CA THR A 220 -11.70 24.84 -8.69
C THR A 220 -12.60 25.35 -9.79
N THR A 221 -12.60 24.67 -10.92
CA THR A 221 -13.52 24.94 -12.03
C THR A 221 -14.38 23.72 -12.26
N ASP A 222 -15.70 23.91 -12.36
CA ASP A 222 -16.59 22.81 -12.67
C ASP A 222 -16.45 22.37 -14.15
N PHE A 223 -16.98 21.22 -14.51
CA PHE A 223 -16.89 20.70 -15.88
C PHE A 223 -17.64 21.55 -16.94
N ARG A 224 -18.46 22.52 -16.50
CA ARG A 224 -19.16 23.52 -17.32
C ARG A 224 -18.38 24.83 -17.46
N GLY A 225 -17.21 24.95 -16.79
CA GLY A 225 -16.35 26.14 -16.81
C GLY A 225 -16.66 27.18 -15.74
N ARG A 226 -17.57 26.93 -14.78
CA ARG A 226 -17.84 27.84 -13.67
C ARG A 226 -16.76 27.71 -12.60
N LYS A 227 -16.26 28.85 -12.13
CA LYS A 227 -15.34 28.88 -10.99
C LYS A 227 -16.11 28.65 -9.69
N PHE A 228 -15.50 27.93 -8.78
CA PHE A 228 -16.00 27.71 -7.44
C PHE A 228 -14.85 27.94 -6.44
N ASN A 229 -15.16 28.59 -5.34
CA ASN A 229 -14.22 28.81 -4.23
C ASN A 229 -14.81 28.21 -2.95
N SER A 230 -13.96 27.59 -2.11
CA SER A 230 -14.41 27.00 -0.84
C SER A 230 -15.08 28.00 0.12
N SER A 231 -14.84 29.30 -0.04
CA SER A 231 -15.55 30.34 0.71
C SER A 231 -17.07 30.37 0.47
N GLU A 232 -17.54 29.84 -0.68
CA GLU A 232 -18.96 29.71 -0.99
C GLU A 232 -19.69 28.66 -0.13
N MET A 233 -18.93 27.81 0.55
CA MET A 233 -19.45 26.85 1.53
C MET A 233 -19.67 27.50 2.92
N LYS A 234 -19.16 28.71 3.16
CA LYS A 234 -19.25 29.37 4.46
C LYS A 234 -20.70 29.64 4.84
N GLY A 235 -21.08 29.29 6.08
CA GLY A 235 -22.46 29.43 6.58
C GLY A 235 -23.39 28.29 6.15
N LYS A 236 -22.93 27.35 5.33
CA LYS A 236 -23.69 26.18 4.88
C LYS A 236 -23.06 24.89 5.38
N VAL A 237 -23.82 23.81 5.38
CA VAL A 237 -23.24 22.47 5.49
C VAL A 237 -22.59 22.14 4.15
N GLY A 238 -21.29 21.86 4.19
CA GLY A 238 -20.53 21.56 2.98
C GLY A 238 -20.30 20.05 2.84
N VAL A 239 -20.41 19.53 1.62
CA VAL A 239 -20.04 18.14 1.31
C VAL A 239 -19.15 18.13 0.08
N ILE A 240 -18.00 17.51 0.22
CA ILE A 240 -17.06 17.28 -0.86
C ILE A 240 -16.91 15.77 -1.02
N THR A 241 -17.08 15.26 -2.24
CA THR A 241 -17.02 13.81 -2.49
C THR A 241 -16.36 13.49 -3.81
N THR A 242 -15.67 12.34 -3.87
CA THR A 242 -15.22 11.74 -5.13
C THR A 242 -16.25 10.71 -5.62
N TRP A 243 -16.37 10.57 -6.91
CA TRP A 243 -17.24 9.59 -7.55
C TRP A 243 -16.73 9.19 -8.93
N ALA A 244 -17.21 8.05 -9.43
CA ALA A 244 -16.97 7.61 -10.81
C ALA A 244 -18.19 6.83 -11.32
N SER A 245 -18.44 6.86 -12.62
CA SER A 245 -19.59 6.18 -13.26
C SER A 245 -19.56 4.67 -13.10
N TRP A 246 -18.39 4.08 -13.03
CA TRP A 246 -18.14 2.65 -12.86
C TRP A 246 -18.21 2.17 -11.39
N ASN A 247 -18.30 3.10 -10.41
CA ASN A 247 -18.35 2.77 -8.98
C ASN A 247 -19.76 2.98 -8.42
N TYR A 248 -20.52 1.90 -8.26
CA TYR A 248 -21.91 1.96 -7.79
C TYR A 248 -22.07 2.64 -6.41
N PRO A 249 -21.27 2.35 -5.36
CA PRO A 249 -21.39 3.05 -4.08
C PRO A 249 -21.26 4.57 -4.21
N SER A 250 -20.36 5.06 -5.06
CA SER A 250 -20.16 6.50 -5.26
C SER A 250 -21.33 7.14 -6.01
N THR A 251 -21.91 6.47 -7.00
CA THR A 251 -23.10 6.97 -7.71
C THR A 251 -24.34 6.94 -6.84
N ASP A 252 -24.46 5.98 -5.91
CA ASP A 252 -25.55 5.98 -4.92
C ASP A 252 -25.47 7.19 -3.98
N ILE A 253 -24.26 7.56 -3.53
CA ILE A 253 -24.03 8.79 -2.75
C ILE A 253 -24.51 10.02 -3.56
N GLN A 254 -24.19 10.15 -4.87
CA GLN A 254 -24.66 11.28 -5.67
C GLN A 254 -26.19 11.36 -5.70
N ARG A 255 -26.91 10.23 -5.79
CA ARG A 255 -28.38 10.19 -5.76
C ARG A 255 -28.94 10.62 -4.41
N ARG A 256 -28.30 10.23 -3.30
CA ARG A 256 -28.66 10.68 -1.94
C ARG A 256 -28.43 12.18 -1.77
N LEU A 257 -27.27 12.67 -2.19
CA LEU A 257 -26.94 14.09 -2.18
C LEU A 257 -27.93 14.92 -3.01
N ARG A 258 -28.40 14.41 -4.16
CA ARG A 258 -29.43 15.08 -4.97
C ARG A 258 -30.74 15.26 -4.22
N ARG A 259 -31.19 14.25 -3.42
CA ARG A 259 -32.38 14.38 -2.59
C ARG A 259 -32.22 15.48 -1.55
N LEU A 260 -31.06 15.49 -0.85
CA LEU A 260 -30.74 16.52 0.13
C LEU A 260 -30.61 17.90 -0.49
N TRP A 261 -29.97 18.02 -1.66
CA TRP A 261 -29.83 19.28 -2.39
C TRP A 261 -31.18 19.90 -2.74
N ARG A 262 -32.14 19.10 -3.19
CA ARG A 262 -33.50 19.57 -3.48
C ARG A 262 -34.28 19.99 -2.22
N LYS A 263 -34.04 19.33 -1.11
CA LYS A 263 -34.69 19.59 0.17
C LYS A 263 -34.09 20.82 0.88
N TYR A 264 -32.78 21.06 0.74
CA TYR A 264 -32.05 22.11 1.46
C TYR A 264 -31.17 22.98 0.53
N PRO A 265 -31.74 23.63 -0.49
CA PRO A 265 -30.94 24.26 -1.55
C PRO A 265 -30.14 25.47 -1.08
N THR A 266 -30.51 26.14 0.00
CA THR A 266 -29.82 27.31 0.55
C THR A 266 -28.84 26.96 1.68
N SER A 267 -29.07 25.83 2.37
CA SER A 267 -28.31 25.41 3.57
C SER A 267 -27.23 24.39 3.27
N LEU A 268 -27.23 23.80 2.08
CA LEU A 268 -26.27 22.78 1.64
C LEU A 268 -25.37 23.33 0.52
N SER A 269 -24.10 22.99 0.54
CA SER A 269 -23.15 23.28 -0.54
C SER A 269 -22.43 22.01 -0.94
N LEU A 270 -22.52 21.61 -2.21
CA LEU A 270 -21.98 20.35 -2.72
C LEU A 270 -20.87 20.59 -3.74
N VAL A 271 -19.77 19.84 -3.60
CA VAL A 271 -18.70 19.70 -4.58
C VAL A 271 -18.48 18.21 -4.84
N SER A 272 -18.78 17.76 -6.05
CA SER A 272 -18.57 16.39 -6.47
C SER A 272 -17.44 16.32 -7.49
N ILE A 273 -16.39 15.54 -7.19
CA ILE A 273 -15.20 15.40 -8.03
C ILE A 273 -15.33 14.07 -8.78
N CYS A 274 -15.44 14.14 -10.08
CA CYS A 274 -15.56 12.97 -10.94
C CYS A 274 -14.17 12.44 -11.33
N LEU A 275 -13.95 11.14 -11.13
CA LEU A 275 -12.71 10.45 -11.45
C LEU A 275 -12.86 9.51 -12.66
N ASP A 276 -13.77 9.84 -13.59
CA ASP A 276 -13.84 9.15 -14.88
C ASP A 276 -12.76 9.63 -15.84
N GLY A 277 -12.28 8.74 -16.70
CA GLY A 277 -11.22 9.05 -17.64
C GLY A 277 -11.67 9.94 -18.80
N ALA A 278 -12.95 9.92 -19.18
CA ALA A 278 -13.44 10.65 -20.35
C ALA A 278 -14.55 11.65 -20.01
N LYS A 279 -14.45 12.85 -20.57
CA LYS A 279 -15.44 13.94 -20.39
C LYS A 279 -16.86 13.55 -20.82
N LYS A 280 -16.99 12.69 -21.82
CA LYS A 280 -18.28 12.19 -22.31
C LYS A 280 -19.04 11.43 -21.23
N GLU A 281 -18.37 10.58 -20.48
CA GLU A 281 -18.96 9.78 -19.40
C GLU A 281 -19.47 10.69 -18.27
N VAL A 282 -18.66 11.68 -17.88
CA VAL A 282 -19.05 12.69 -16.88
C VAL A 282 -20.33 13.41 -17.31
N LYS A 283 -20.36 13.92 -18.55
CA LYS A 283 -21.50 14.64 -19.09
C LYS A 283 -22.78 13.79 -19.07
N GLN A 284 -22.68 12.54 -19.54
CA GLN A 284 -23.82 11.61 -19.55
C GLN A 284 -24.36 11.34 -18.14
N CYS A 285 -23.50 11.13 -17.15
CA CYS A 285 -23.91 10.90 -15.77
C CYS A 285 -24.53 12.14 -15.14
N VAL A 286 -23.94 13.32 -15.34
CA VAL A 286 -24.44 14.58 -14.80
C VAL A 286 -25.82 14.91 -15.35
N GLU A 287 -26.05 14.69 -16.66
CA GLU A 287 -27.34 14.92 -17.31
C GLU A 287 -28.39 13.89 -16.85
N ARG A 288 -28.06 12.59 -16.88
CA ARG A 288 -28.92 11.50 -16.45
C ARG A 288 -29.37 11.65 -15.00
N ASP A 289 -28.43 11.94 -14.10
CA ASP A 289 -28.68 12.00 -12.67
C ASP A 289 -29.02 13.42 -12.18
N THR A 290 -29.13 14.40 -13.10
CA THR A 290 -29.49 15.80 -12.84
C THR A 290 -28.68 16.41 -11.69
N LEU A 291 -27.33 16.42 -11.84
CA LEU A 291 -26.41 16.97 -10.85
C LEU A 291 -26.25 18.48 -11.07
N ASP A 292 -27.03 19.29 -10.35
CA ASP A 292 -27.13 20.74 -10.57
C ASP A 292 -26.17 21.58 -9.73
N TRP A 293 -25.32 20.95 -8.92
CA TRP A 293 -24.30 21.59 -8.11
C TRP A 293 -22.93 21.59 -8.80
N THR A 294 -21.87 21.99 -8.09
CA THR A 294 -20.50 22.01 -8.60
C THR A 294 -19.97 20.59 -8.81
N VAL A 295 -19.81 20.21 -10.07
CA VAL A 295 -19.18 18.94 -10.47
C VAL A 295 -17.84 19.22 -11.10
N VAL A 296 -16.76 18.81 -10.46
CA VAL A 296 -15.39 19.00 -10.91
C VAL A 296 -14.94 17.80 -11.76
N TRP A 297 -14.36 18.07 -12.90
CA TRP A 297 -13.66 17.10 -13.72
C TRP A 297 -12.57 17.81 -14.54
N ASP A 298 -11.34 17.37 -14.46
CA ASP A 298 -10.18 17.91 -15.18
C ASP A 298 -9.42 16.84 -15.98
N GLY A 299 -9.83 15.57 -15.88
CA GLY A 299 -9.19 14.44 -16.54
C GLY A 299 -7.92 13.94 -15.84
N HIS A 300 -7.53 14.53 -14.70
CA HIS A 300 -6.32 14.16 -13.99
C HIS A 300 -6.54 13.11 -12.90
N LEU A 301 -7.75 12.58 -12.75
CA LEU A 301 -8.10 11.54 -11.78
C LEU A 301 -7.67 11.93 -10.36
N PHE A 302 -6.92 11.05 -9.68
CA PHE A 302 -6.37 11.32 -8.34
C PHE A 302 -5.27 12.40 -8.31
N GLN A 303 -4.79 12.89 -9.48
CA GLN A 303 -3.86 14.01 -9.58
C GLN A 303 -4.56 15.38 -9.62
N THR A 304 -5.89 15.41 -9.66
CA THR A 304 -6.70 16.63 -9.54
C THR A 304 -6.28 17.42 -8.29
N PRO A 305 -5.95 18.72 -8.39
CA PRO A 305 -5.39 19.50 -7.28
C PRO A 305 -6.20 19.43 -5.99
N ILE A 306 -7.53 19.57 -6.06
CA ILE A 306 -8.42 19.50 -4.89
C ILE A 306 -8.43 18.10 -4.25
N VAL A 307 -8.32 17.03 -5.04
CA VAL A 307 -8.20 15.65 -4.54
C VAL A 307 -6.95 15.51 -3.68
N GLN A 308 -5.81 15.99 -4.19
CA GLN A 308 -4.55 15.93 -3.46
C GLN A 308 -4.53 16.83 -2.24
N GLN A 309 -5.06 18.05 -2.36
CA GLN A 309 -5.09 19.01 -1.25
C GLN A 309 -5.93 18.52 -0.07
N LEU A 310 -7.02 17.80 -0.33
CA LEU A 310 -7.93 17.28 0.69
C LEU A 310 -7.69 15.79 1.01
N GLY A 311 -6.72 15.14 0.38
CA GLY A 311 -6.41 13.73 0.60
C GLY A 311 -7.56 12.78 0.27
N LEU A 312 -8.25 12.99 -0.88
CA LEU A 312 -9.41 12.20 -1.29
C LEU A 312 -8.99 11.04 -2.21
N TYR A 313 -8.28 10.04 -1.68
CA TYR A 313 -7.63 8.98 -2.46
C TYR A 313 -8.44 7.70 -2.64
N SER A 314 -9.74 7.72 -2.33
CA SER A 314 -10.67 6.60 -2.58
C SER A 314 -11.86 7.02 -3.43
N VAL A 315 -12.62 6.03 -3.94
CA VAL A 315 -13.91 6.23 -4.62
C VAL A 315 -14.91 5.26 -4.00
N PRO A 316 -15.91 5.77 -3.25
CA PRO A 316 -16.08 7.15 -2.84
C PRO A 316 -15.09 7.60 -1.76
N ALA A 317 -14.77 8.90 -1.71
CA ALA A 317 -14.31 9.59 -0.53
C ALA A 317 -15.34 10.67 -0.20
N VAL A 318 -15.54 10.95 1.09
CA VAL A 318 -16.52 11.95 1.55
C VAL A 318 -15.90 12.81 2.64
N VAL A 319 -16.02 14.12 2.52
CA VAL A 319 -15.69 15.10 3.58
C VAL A 319 -16.94 15.93 3.83
N VAL A 320 -17.38 15.98 5.09
CA VAL A 320 -18.51 16.81 5.54
C VAL A 320 -18.01 17.95 6.40
N VAL A 321 -18.46 19.16 6.10
CA VAL A 321 -18.04 20.40 6.75
C VAL A 321 -19.26 21.07 7.36
N ASN A 322 -19.15 21.53 8.59
CA ASN A 322 -20.21 22.27 9.25
C ASN A 322 -20.29 23.73 8.78
N ARG A 323 -21.30 24.47 9.24
CA ARG A 323 -21.51 25.89 8.89
C ARG A 323 -20.34 26.80 9.29
N GLN A 324 -19.52 26.40 10.27
CA GLN A 324 -18.31 27.10 10.71
C GLN A 324 -17.07 26.79 9.83
N GLY A 325 -17.21 25.92 8.83
CA GLY A 325 -16.13 25.52 7.94
C GLY A 325 -15.18 24.48 8.55
N LYS A 326 -15.60 23.76 9.61
CA LYS A 326 -14.82 22.66 10.19
C LYS A 326 -15.24 21.32 9.63
N VAL A 327 -14.29 20.45 9.36
CA VAL A 327 -14.53 19.06 8.97
C VAL A 327 -15.11 18.30 10.16
N VAL A 328 -16.31 17.79 10.04
CA VAL A 328 -17.04 17.09 11.12
C VAL A 328 -17.23 15.61 10.83
N ALA A 329 -17.14 15.20 9.58
CA ALA A 329 -17.10 13.79 9.21
C ALA A 329 -16.24 13.58 7.97
N ARG A 330 -15.63 12.39 7.88
CA ARG A 330 -14.79 11.99 6.77
C ARG A 330 -14.95 10.50 6.50
N ASP A 331 -14.89 10.12 5.22
CA ASP A 331 -14.89 8.74 4.72
C ASP A 331 -16.01 7.86 5.31
N LEU A 332 -17.21 8.44 5.38
CA LEU A 332 -18.42 7.78 5.84
C LEU A 332 -18.82 6.65 4.89
N GLU A 333 -19.33 5.57 5.45
CA GLU A 333 -20.01 4.54 4.68
C GLU A 333 -21.21 5.14 3.90
N PRO A 334 -21.45 4.70 2.65
CA PRO A 334 -22.48 5.29 1.79
C PRO A 334 -23.87 5.40 2.44
N ASN A 335 -24.25 4.42 3.26
CA ASN A 335 -25.53 4.38 3.96
C ASN A 335 -25.65 5.41 5.10
N LYS A 336 -24.52 5.88 5.66
CA LYS A 336 -24.48 6.87 6.75
C LYS A 336 -24.37 8.31 6.29
N VAL A 337 -24.00 8.55 5.03
CA VAL A 337 -23.75 9.90 4.48
C VAL A 337 -24.98 10.80 4.62
N GLU A 338 -26.17 10.32 4.23
CA GLU A 338 -27.41 11.10 4.26
C GLU A 338 -27.80 11.46 5.70
N GLU A 339 -27.72 10.51 6.63
CA GLU A 339 -28.06 10.70 8.04
C GLU A 339 -27.15 11.74 8.70
N GLU A 340 -25.84 11.65 8.51
CA GLU A 340 -24.88 12.58 9.10
C GLU A 340 -25.04 14.01 8.57
N ILE A 341 -25.35 14.17 7.29
CA ILE A 341 -25.62 15.49 6.71
C ILE A 341 -26.95 16.06 7.26
N GLU A 342 -28.00 15.24 7.37
CA GLU A 342 -29.29 15.71 7.90
C GLU A 342 -29.21 16.16 9.36
N LYS A 343 -28.36 15.54 10.20
CA LYS A 343 -28.11 15.97 11.57
C LYS A 343 -27.56 17.40 11.65
N LEU A 344 -26.78 17.82 10.66
CA LEU A 344 -26.17 19.15 10.58
C LEU A 344 -27.10 20.20 9.96
N LEU A 345 -28.11 19.77 9.20
CA LEU A 345 -29.08 20.65 8.51
C LEU A 345 -30.29 21.00 9.37
N LYS A 346 -30.58 20.17 10.37
CA LYS A 346 -31.62 20.41 11.39
C LYS A 346 -31.11 21.40 12.42
#